data_db05d5797316c8e783a20fc6b0e5308a
#
_entry.id   db05d5797316c8e783a20fc6b0e5308a
#
_cell.length_a   1.000
_cell.length_b   1.000
_cell.length_c   1.000
_cell.angle_alpha   90.00
_cell.angle_beta   90.00
_cell.angle_gamma   90.00
#
_symmetry.space_group_name_H-M   'P 1'
#
loop_
_entity.id
_entity.type
_entity.pdbx_description
1 polymer ?
#
loop_
_entity_poly.entity_id
_entity_poly.type
_entity_poly.pdbx_seq_one_letter_code
_entity_poly.pdbx_strand_id
1 'polypeptide(L)' 'MQAKDPIEGYVRCETLMPILGVQVLPITDMPTRKALALLTEDGSLALGMTAESAQEIARLLEKVASEMRLAS' A
#
# COMPACT_ATOMS: atom_id res chain seq x y z
N MET A 1 -7.07 17.02 7.43
CA MET A 1 -6.98 16.24 8.67
C MET A 1 -6.82 14.77 8.38
N GLN A 2 -5.91 14.13 9.07
CA GLN A 2 -5.66 12.71 8.87
C GLN A 2 -6.48 11.86 9.80
N ALA A 3 -7.14 10.85 9.25
CA ALA A 3 -7.82 9.86 10.06
C ALA A 3 -6.79 8.94 10.71
N LYS A 4 -6.90 8.73 12.00
CA LYS A 4 -6.03 7.80 12.73
C LYS A 4 -6.66 6.43 12.88
N ASP A 5 -7.96 6.37 12.68
CA ASP A 5 -8.71 5.13 12.81
C ASP A 5 -8.78 4.39 11.49
N PRO A 6 -8.88 3.06 11.53
CA PRO A 6 -9.06 2.30 10.30
C PRO A 6 -10.34 2.69 9.57
N ILE A 7 -10.31 2.52 8.26
CA ILE A 7 -11.51 2.72 7.45
C ILE A 7 -12.46 1.54 7.70
N GLU A 8 -13.72 1.87 7.95
CA GLU A 8 -14.75 0.85 8.16
C GLU A 8 -15.71 0.81 7.00
N GLY A 9 -16.21 -0.39 6.70
CA GLY A 9 -17.19 -0.60 5.65
C GLY A 9 -16.58 -0.71 4.27
N TYR A 10 -17.22 -0.07 3.30
CA TYR A 10 -16.85 -0.18 1.90
C TYR A 10 -16.25 1.10 1.38
N VAL A 11 -15.36 0.96 0.41
CA VAL A 11 -14.85 2.10 -0.34
C VAL A 11 -15.60 2.14 -1.67
N ARG A 12 -16.11 3.32 -2.03
CA ARG A 12 -16.88 3.47 -3.27
C ARG A 12 -15.96 3.43 -4.48
N CYS A 13 -16.40 2.72 -5.49
CA CYS A 13 -15.58 2.51 -6.67
C CYS A 13 -15.25 3.80 -7.41
N GLU A 14 -16.14 4.78 -7.42
CA GLU A 14 -15.88 6.04 -8.10
C GLU A 14 -14.85 6.95 -7.42
N THR A 15 -14.45 6.60 -6.18
CA THR A 15 -13.41 7.34 -5.47
C THR A 15 -12.05 6.66 -5.54
N LEU A 16 -11.97 5.55 -6.25
CA LEU A 16 -10.75 4.75 -6.28
C LEU A 16 -9.92 5.07 -7.51
N MET A 17 -8.61 5.07 -7.32
CA MET A 17 -7.66 5.16 -8.41
C MET A 17 -6.93 3.82 -8.53
N PRO A 18 -6.77 3.30 -9.73
CA PRO A 18 -6.03 2.05 -9.89
C PRO A 18 -4.56 2.25 -9.56
N ILE A 19 -3.95 1.22 -9.01
CA ILE A 19 -2.51 1.19 -8.79
C ILE A 19 -1.88 0.76 -10.10
N LEU A 20 -1.10 1.66 -10.72
CA LEU A 20 -0.45 1.40 -12.00
C LEU A 20 0.91 0.74 -11.84
N GLY A 21 1.52 0.88 -10.67
CA GLY A 21 2.81 0.26 -10.41
C GLY A 21 3.19 0.43 -8.95
N VAL A 22 4.19 -0.36 -8.54
CA VAL A 22 4.70 -0.35 -7.18
C VAL A 22 6.22 -0.38 -7.24
N GLN A 23 6.86 0.45 -6.42
CA GLN A 23 8.31 0.48 -6.32
C GLN A 23 8.71 0.52 -4.85
N VAL A 24 9.89 -0.02 -4.56
CA VAL A 24 10.49 0.12 -3.22
C VAL A 24 11.82 0.83 -3.41
N LEU A 25 11.97 1.94 -2.70
CA LEU A 25 13.15 2.79 -2.84
C LEU A 25 13.82 2.99 -1.48
N PRO A 26 15.14 3.18 -1.48
CA PRO A 26 15.83 3.52 -0.23
C PRO A 26 15.48 4.93 0.22
N ILE A 27 15.56 5.14 1.52
CA ILE A 27 15.38 6.47 2.10
C ILE A 27 16.75 6.99 2.51
N THR A 28 17.08 8.21 2.10
CA THR A 28 18.36 8.83 2.44
C THR A 28 18.54 8.88 3.96
N ASP A 29 19.69 8.42 4.42
CA ASP A 29 20.08 8.44 5.83
C ASP A 29 19.20 7.58 6.75
N MET A 30 18.43 6.66 6.18
CA MET A 30 17.58 5.74 6.97
C MET A 30 17.73 4.31 6.48
N PRO A 31 18.83 3.63 6.81
CA PRO A 31 19.12 2.31 6.25
C PRO A 31 18.14 1.22 6.72
N THR A 32 17.46 1.43 7.84
CA THR A 32 16.51 0.44 8.38
C THR A 32 15.10 0.63 7.85
N ARG A 33 14.88 1.62 7.01
CA ARG A 33 13.55 1.91 6.46
C ARG A 33 13.62 2.02 4.94
N LYS A 34 12.51 1.75 4.30
CA LYS A 34 12.37 1.86 2.86
C LYS A 34 11.08 2.61 2.54
N ALA A 35 11.03 3.18 1.35
CA ALA A 35 9.83 3.85 0.88
C ALA A 35 9.08 2.91 -0.07
N LEU A 36 7.79 2.78 0.16
CA LEU A 36 6.89 2.10 -0.76
C LEU A 36 6.25 3.18 -1.63
N ALA A 37 6.50 3.14 -2.91
CA ALA A 37 5.93 4.10 -3.85
C ALA A 37 4.82 3.43 -4.65
N LEU A 38 3.66 4.07 -4.64
CA LEU A 38 2.51 3.63 -5.42
C LEU A 38 2.32 4.60 -6.57
N LEU A 39 2.29 4.08 -7.78
CA LEU A 39 2.12 4.90 -8.97
C LEU A 39 0.65 4.91 -9.36
N THR A 40 0.13 6.10 -9.59
CA THR A 40 -1.26 6.30 -10.00
C THR A 40 -1.29 7.27 -11.18
N GLU A 41 -2.46 7.45 -11.77
CA GLU A 41 -2.65 8.39 -12.88
C GLU A 41 -2.33 9.83 -12.45
N ASP A 42 -2.52 10.15 -11.18
CA ASP A 42 -2.29 11.51 -10.68
C ASP A 42 -0.88 11.72 -10.15
N GLY A 43 -0.03 10.71 -10.23
CA GLY A 43 1.34 10.80 -9.75
C GLY A 43 1.67 9.69 -8.79
N SER A 44 2.80 9.85 -8.10
CA SER A 44 3.31 8.84 -7.18
C SER A 44 3.05 9.24 -5.74
N LEU A 45 2.78 8.25 -4.91
CA LEU A 45 2.63 8.43 -3.47
C LEU A 45 3.70 7.58 -2.78
N ALA A 46 4.53 8.21 -1.96
CA ALA A 46 5.58 7.50 -1.25
C ALA A 46 5.25 7.38 0.24
N LEU A 47 5.37 6.18 0.75
CA LEU A 47 5.07 5.87 2.15
C LEU A 47 6.27 5.19 2.78
N GLY A 48 6.61 5.60 4.00
CA GLY A 48 7.73 4.99 4.72
C GLY A 48 7.33 3.67 5.37
N MET A 49 8.21 2.67 5.24
CA MET A 49 7.99 1.36 5.84
C MET A 49 9.11 1.01 6.80
N THR A 50 8.74 0.41 7.92
CA THR A 50 9.66 -0.32 8.78
C THR A 50 9.64 -1.80 8.37
N ALA A 51 10.54 -2.60 8.95
CA ALA A 51 10.54 -4.04 8.69
C ALA A 51 9.21 -4.68 9.12
N GLU A 52 8.68 -4.25 10.26
CA GLU A 52 7.42 -4.79 10.77
C GLU A 52 6.24 -4.44 9.87
N SER A 53 6.15 -3.18 9.46
CA SER A 53 5.04 -2.78 8.60
C SER A 53 5.13 -3.43 7.23
N ALA A 54 6.34 -3.60 6.70
CA ALA A 54 6.52 -4.30 5.42
C ALA A 54 6.06 -5.76 5.51
N GLN A 55 6.40 -6.43 6.60
CA GLN A 55 5.96 -7.82 6.83
C GLN A 55 4.45 -7.91 6.94
N GLU A 56 3.83 -6.99 7.65
CA GLU A 56 2.38 -6.97 7.81
C GLU A 56 1.67 -6.73 6.48
N ILE A 57 2.17 -5.77 5.70
CA ILE A 57 1.62 -5.49 4.37
C ILE A 57 1.73 -6.73 3.48
N ALA A 58 2.88 -7.37 3.46
CA ALA A 58 3.10 -8.54 2.62
C ALA A 58 2.15 -9.68 2.98
N ARG A 59 1.99 -9.94 4.28
CA ARG A 59 1.11 -11.01 4.75
C ARG A 59 -0.35 -10.75 4.38
N LEU A 60 -0.81 -9.53 4.59
CA LEU A 60 -2.17 -9.12 4.30
C LEU A 60 -2.47 -9.20 2.80
N LEU A 61 -1.57 -8.65 2.00
CA LEU A 61 -1.78 -8.62 0.56
C LEU A 61 -1.71 -10.01 -0.06
N GLU A 62 -0.86 -10.89 0.45
CA GLU A 62 -0.83 -12.26 -0.03
C GLU A 62 -2.14 -13.00 0.24
N LYS A 63 -2.67 -12.82 1.44
CA LYS A 63 -3.95 -13.42 1.80
C LYS A 63 -5.07 -12.91 0.91
N VAL A 64 -5.14 -11.59 0.71
CA VAL A 64 -6.17 -10.96 -0.11
C VAL A 64 -6.03 -11.38 -1.58
N ALA A 65 -4.82 -11.42 -2.09
CA ALA A 65 -4.59 -11.84 -3.48
C ALA A 65 -5.09 -13.27 -3.71
N SER A 66 -4.86 -14.14 -2.74
CA SER A 66 -5.34 -15.52 -2.80
C SER A 66 -6.86 -15.57 -2.85
N GLU A 67 -7.51 -14.79 -1.98
CA GLU A 67 -8.98 -14.73 -1.95
C GLU A 67 -9.55 -14.18 -3.27
N MET A 68 -8.90 -13.17 -3.83
CA MET A 68 -9.35 -12.57 -5.08
C MET A 68 -9.24 -13.54 -6.25
N ARG A 69 -8.19 -14.36 -6.29
CA ARG A 69 -8.04 -15.37 -7.34
C ARG A 69 -9.13 -16.44 -7.25
N LEU A 70 -9.50 -16.82 -6.03
CA LEU A 70 -10.56 -17.79 -5.83
C LEU A 70 -11.93 -17.26 -6.21
N ALA A 71 -12.11 -15.95 -6.11
CA ALA A 71 -13.38 -15.30 -6.41
C ALA A 71 -13.58 -15.02 -7.91
N SER A 72 -12.52 -15.02 -8.69
CA SER A 72 -12.62 -14.66 -10.11
C SER A 72 -12.82 -15.86 -11.03
#